data_a289b5f1ad33f2cf0e77c3eea5f67342
#
_entry.id   a289b5f1ad33f2cf0e77c3eea5f67342
#
_cell.length_a   1.000
_cell.length_b   1.000
_cell.length_c   1.000
_cell.angle_alpha   90.00
_cell.angle_beta   90.00
_cell.angle_gamma   90.00
#
_symmetry.space_group_name_H-M   'P 1'
#
loop_
_entity.id
_entity.type
_entity.pdbx_description
1 polymer ?
#
loop_
_entity_poly.entity_id
_entity_poly.type
_entity_poly.pdbx_seq_one_letter_code
_entity_poly.pdbx_strand_id
1 'polypeptide(L)'
;MISLAGRDILHSWGKFVFTGIGLGLLIGVTLTMAGVYRGMVDDANVLLDNSGADLWVVQQDTLGPYAESSSIRDDIYRSIAGMSGVARAANITYLTMQVRRIGGFNPRDVRTMVVGVTPDGPGHPGQPGYLQGGRHITRGHYEAVADIASGFALGDKIRIRRNIYTIVGLTRRMVSSGGDPMIFIPLKDAQEAQFLKDND
;
A
#
# COMPACT_ATOMS: atom_id res chain seq x y z
N MET A 1 8.09 11.11 -61.74
CA MET A 1 9.12 10.24 -61.15
C MET A 1 8.42 9.15 -60.36
N ILE A 2 8.40 7.92 -60.90
CA ILE A 2 7.82 6.76 -60.19
C ILE A 2 8.86 6.31 -59.18
N SER A 3 8.58 6.48 -57.88
CA SER A 3 9.47 6.04 -56.81
C SER A 3 9.56 4.50 -56.84
N LEU A 4 10.72 3.95 -57.19
CA LEU A 4 11.00 2.54 -57.18
C LEU A 4 10.71 1.90 -55.78
N ALA A 5 11.03 2.66 -54.72
CA ALA A 5 10.77 2.26 -53.34
C ALA A 5 9.27 2.06 -53.02
N GLY A 6 8.41 2.93 -53.54
CA GLY A 6 6.95 2.80 -53.31
C GLY A 6 6.34 1.57 -53.97
N ARG A 7 6.92 1.18 -55.14
CA ARG A 7 6.45 0.01 -55.89
C ARG A 7 6.91 -1.33 -55.28
N ASP A 8 8.08 -1.33 -54.66
CA ASP A 8 8.61 -2.50 -53.94
C ASP A 8 7.86 -2.73 -52.63
N ILE A 9 7.50 -1.68 -51.90
CA ILE A 9 6.64 -1.75 -50.72
C ILE A 9 5.25 -2.33 -51.04
N LEU A 10 4.65 -1.85 -52.14
CA LEU A 10 3.34 -2.36 -52.55
C LEU A 10 3.39 -3.82 -53.03
N HIS A 11 4.48 -4.28 -53.61
CA HIS A 11 4.64 -5.66 -54.06
C HIS A 11 4.87 -6.65 -52.91
N SER A 12 5.52 -6.20 -51.81
CA SER A 12 5.85 -7.04 -50.66
C SER A 12 5.22 -6.53 -49.36
N TRP A 13 4.09 -5.82 -49.43
CA TRP A 13 3.43 -5.17 -48.31
C TRP A 13 3.20 -6.12 -47.12
N GLY A 14 2.88 -7.40 -47.36
CA GLY A 14 2.67 -8.38 -46.32
C GLY A 14 3.90 -8.60 -45.45
N LYS A 15 5.12 -8.60 -46.04
CA LYS A 15 6.38 -8.68 -45.28
C LYS A 15 6.62 -7.45 -44.41
N PHE A 16 6.36 -6.25 -44.94
CA PHE A 16 6.49 -5.00 -44.20
C PHE A 16 5.50 -4.94 -43.02
N VAL A 17 4.25 -5.32 -43.22
CA VAL A 17 3.25 -5.37 -42.17
C VAL A 17 3.64 -6.37 -41.09
N PHE A 18 4.07 -7.57 -41.47
CA PHE A 18 4.48 -8.60 -40.52
C PHE A 18 5.70 -8.19 -39.69
N THR A 19 6.68 -7.59 -40.34
CA THR A 19 7.89 -7.05 -39.67
C THR A 19 7.51 -5.86 -38.77
N GLY A 20 6.61 -4.98 -39.23
CA GLY A 20 6.11 -3.85 -38.47
C GLY A 20 5.36 -4.28 -37.21
N ILE A 21 4.51 -5.31 -37.32
CA ILE A 21 3.83 -5.89 -36.16
C ILE A 21 4.84 -6.49 -35.18
N GLY A 22 5.82 -7.25 -35.67
CA GLY A 22 6.86 -7.83 -34.82
C GLY A 22 7.66 -6.76 -34.06
N LEU A 23 8.10 -5.73 -34.76
CA LEU A 23 8.80 -4.61 -34.14
C LEU A 23 7.91 -3.82 -33.17
N GLY A 24 6.66 -3.58 -33.54
CA GLY A 24 5.67 -2.91 -32.70
C GLY A 24 5.39 -3.69 -31.42
N LEU A 25 5.26 -5.01 -31.49
CA LEU A 25 5.14 -5.89 -30.33
C LEU A 25 6.36 -5.80 -29.42
N LEU A 26 7.56 -5.86 -29.98
CA LEU A 26 8.81 -5.76 -29.21
C LEU A 26 8.87 -4.43 -28.44
N ILE A 27 8.61 -3.32 -29.11
CA ILE A 27 8.60 -1.99 -28.50
C ILE A 27 7.48 -1.92 -27.47
N GLY A 28 6.28 -2.42 -27.77
CA GLY A 28 5.15 -2.44 -26.86
C GLY A 28 5.43 -3.17 -25.55
N VAL A 29 6.01 -4.36 -25.62
CA VAL A 29 6.41 -5.14 -24.44
C VAL A 29 7.48 -4.41 -23.64
N THR A 30 8.46 -3.83 -24.29
CA THR A 30 9.56 -3.09 -23.61
C THR A 30 9.00 -1.86 -22.86
N LEU A 31 8.14 -1.09 -23.51
CA LEU A 31 7.51 0.07 -22.89
C LEU A 31 6.57 -0.31 -21.74
N THR A 32 5.84 -1.42 -21.88
CA THR A 32 4.98 -1.94 -20.83
C THR A 32 5.80 -2.35 -19.61
N MET A 33 6.91 -3.07 -19.80
CA MET A 33 7.80 -3.44 -18.71
C MET A 33 8.41 -2.22 -18.01
N ALA A 34 8.84 -1.23 -18.78
CA ALA A 34 9.36 0.02 -18.21
C ALA A 34 8.27 0.79 -17.42
N GLY A 35 7.03 0.76 -17.90
CA GLY A 35 5.88 1.35 -17.20
C GLY A 35 5.57 0.65 -15.88
N VAL A 36 5.54 -0.68 -15.89
CA VAL A 36 5.33 -1.49 -14.67
C VAL A 36 6.44 -1.23 -13.65
N TYR A 37 7.69 -1.23 -14.08
CA TYR A 37 8.82 -0.95 -13.19
C TYR A 37 8.71 0.43 -12.54
N ARG A 38 8.40 1.47 -13.32
CA ARG A 38 8.20 2.83 -12.77
C ARG A 38 7.03 2.89 -11.80
N GLY A 39 5.91 2.23 -12.14
CA GLY A 39 4.75 2.14 -11.25
C GLY A 39 5.10 1.51 -9.90
N MET A 40 5.86 0.42 -9.90
CA MET A 40 6.32 -0.22 -8.66
C MET A 40 7.22 0.69 -7.80
N VAL A 41 8.13 1.42 -8.44
CA VAL A 41 9.01 2.37 -7.73
C VAL A 41 8.19 3.54 -7.16
N ASP A 42 7.25 4.07 -7.92
CA ASP A 42 6.37 5.15 -7.46
C ASP A 42 5.49 4.69 -6.28
N ASP A 43 4.92 3.49 -6.34
CA ASP A 43 4.10 2.93 -5.25
C ASP A 43 4.94 2.71 -3.97
N ALA A 44 6.18 2.26 -4.09
CA ALA A 44 7.08 2.10 -2.95
C ALA A 44 7.42 3.44 -2.29
N ASN A 45 7.64 4.49 -3.08
CA ASN A 45 7.95 5.83 -2.57
C ASN A 45 6.72 6.50 -1.93
N VAL A 46 5.53 6.31 -2.48
CA VAL A 46 4.29 6.90 -1.95
C VAL A 46 4.09 6.60 -0.47
N LEU A 47 4.44 5.40 -0.06
CA LEU A 47 4.32 5.00 1.34
C LEU A 47 5.27 5.76 2.25
N LEU A 48 6.53 5.91 1.85
CA LEU A 48 7.53 6.65 2.60
C LEU A 48 7.17 8.13 2.68
N ASP A 49 6.79 8.72 1.56
CA ASP A 49 6.46 10.15 1.44
C ASP A 49 5.20 10.53 2.23
N ASN A 50 4.21 9.63 2.28
CA ASN A 50 2.92 9.90 2.94
C ASN A 50 2.84 9.40 4.40
N SER A 51 3.87 8.74 4.91
CA SER A 51 3.89 8.25 6.30
C SER A 51 4.15 9.33 7.34
N GLY A 52 4.62 10.51 6.92
CA GLY A 52 4.98 11.60 7.80
C GLY A 52 6.19 11.30 8.72
N ALA A 53 7.01 10.30 8.35
CA ALA A 53 8.19 9.91 9.09
C ALA A 53 9.45 10.29 8.32
N ASP A 54 10.36 11.03 8.96
CA ASP A 54 11.66 11.39 8.36
C ASP A 54 12.67 10.22 8.44
N LEU A 55 12.55 9.38 9.47
CA LEU A 55 13.44 8.25 9.72
C LEU A 55 12.65 7.00 10.10
N TRP A 56 13.14 5.87 9.62
CA TRP A 56 12.63 4.55 9.94
C TRP A 56 13.67 3.74 10.71
N VAL A 57 13.26 3.18 11.85
CA VAL A 57 14.08 2.29 12.67
C VAL A 57 13.60 0.87 12.43
N VAL A 58 14.47 0.05 11.91
CA VAL A 58 14.21 -1.35 11.58
C VAL A 58 15.24 -2.26 12.27
N GLN A 59 15.00 -3.55 12.25
CA GLN A 59 15.95 -4.52 12.76
C GLN A 59 17.27 -4.41 12.02
N GLN A 60 18.38 -4.60 12.72
CA GLN A 60 19.72 -4.61 12.13
C GLN A 60 19.81 -5.64 11.00
N ASP A 61 20.53 -5.28 9.95
CA ASP A 61 20.75 -6.09 8.75
C ASP A 61 19.48 -6.39 7.93
N THR A 62 18.42 -5.54 8.04
CA THR A 62 17.24 -5.58 7.16
C THR A 62 17.21 -4.40 6.20
N LEU A 63 16.66 -4.63 4.98
CA LEU A 63 16.65 -3.65 3.88
C LEU A 63 15.60 -2.54 4.02
N GLY A 64 14.86 -2.52 5.11
CA GLY A 64 13.87 -1.47 5.35
C GLY A 64 12.44 -1.99 5.57
N PRO A 65 11.49 -1.09 5.86
CA PRO A 65 10.21 -1.47 6.45
C PRO A 65 9.29 -2.30 5.55
N TYR A 66 9.55 -2.38 4.24
CA TYR A 66 8.67 -3.06 3.29
C TYR A 66 9.37 -4.13 2.46
N ALA A 67 10.70 -4.17 2.50
CA ALA A 67 11.48 -5.13 1.74
C ALA A 67 11.58 -6.46 2.46
N GLU A 68 11.70 -6.45 3.78
CA GLU A 68 11.87 -7.62 4.62
C GLU A 68 11.08 -7.49 5.93
N SER A 69 10.70 -8.65 6.49
CA SER A 69 10.09 -8.67 7.82
C SER A 69 11.09 -8.19 8.86
N SER A 70 10.73 -7.13 9.56
CA SER A 70 11.53 -6.55 10.64
C SER A 70 10.75 -6.63 11.95
N SER A 71 11.40 -7.10 13.01
CA SER A 71 10.80 -7.15 14.35
C SER A 71 11.74 -6.49 15.34
N ILE A 72 11.25 -5.43 15.98
CA ILE A 72 11.96 -4.70 17.04
C ILE A 72 11.13 -4.72 18.31
N ARG A 73 11.79 -4.56 19.44
CA ARG A 73 11.12 -4.51 20.75
C ARG A 73 10.25 -3.28 20.86
N ASP A 74 9.08 -3.43 21.44
CA ASP A 74 8.06 -2.38 21.56
C ASP A 74 8.52 -1.18 22.41
N ASP A 75 9.47 -1.36 23.31
CA ASP A 75 10.00 -0.33 24.23
C ASP A 75 11.04 0.60 23.59
N ILE A 76 11.62 0.23 22.46
CA ILE A 76 12.71 0.99 21.80
C ILE A 76 12.26 2.41 21.42
N TYR A 77 11.01 2.60 21.04
CA TYR A 77 10.52 3.93 20.68
C TYR A 77 10.69 4.97 21.79
N ARG A 78 10.63 4.55 23.07
CA ARG A 78 10.81 5.44 24.22
C ARG A 78 12.24 5.96 24.30
N SER A 79 13.21 5.08 24.05
CA SER A 79 14.61 5.46 24.00
C SER A 79 14.90 6.42 22.86
N ILE A 80 14.28 6.16 21.68
CA ILE A 80 14.41 7.02 20.50
C ILE A 80 13.75 8.39 20.76
N ALA A 81 12.56 8.42 21.36
CA ALA A 81 11.86 9.65 21.68
C ALA A 81 12.65 10.55 22.66
N GLY A 82 13.54 9.97 23.48
CA GLY A 82 14.43 10.70 24.38
C GLY A 82 15.71 11.24 23.74
N MET A 83 15.98 10.92 22.45
CA MET A 83 17.19 11.39 21.78
C MET A 83 17.07 12.85 21.36
N SER A 84 18.17 13.60 21.46
CA SER A 84 18.23 14.99 20.99
C SER A 84 18.00 15.03 19.47
N GLY A 85 17.08 15.92 19.04
CA GLY A 85 16.72 16.09 17.64
C GLY A 85 15.52 15.25 17.18
N VAL A 86 15.00 14.35 18.02
CA VAL A 86 13.78 13.59 17.73
C VAL A 86 12.57 14.35 18.27
N ALA A 87 11.69 14.79 17.37
CA ALA A 87 10.46 15.47 17.74
C ALA A 87 9.37 14.49 18.22
N ARG A 88 9.24 13.35 17.52
CA ARG A 88 8.25 12.30 17.82
C ARG A 88 8.77 10.93 17.38
N ALA A 89 8.41 9.90 18.12
CA ALA A 89 8.66 8.51 17.74
C ALA A 89 7.38 7.71 17.95
N ALA A 90 7.06 6.79 17.05
CA ALA A 90 5.90 5.92 17.16
C ALA A 90 6.22 4.52 16.64
N ASN A 91 5.64 3.52 17.26
CA ASN A 91 5.67 2.16 16.76
C ASN A 91 4.65 1.98 15.65
N ILE A 92 5.01 1.17 14.67
CA ILE A 92 4.13 0.80 13.57
C ILE A 92 4.23 -0.70 13.31
N THR A 93 3.14 -1.33 12.93
CA THR A 93 3.07 -2.76 12.62
C THR A 93 2.43 -2.96 11.27
N TYR A 94 3.00 -3.82 10.43
CA TYR A 94 2.50 -4.16 9.10
C TYR A 94 2.12 -5.62 9.01
N LEU A 95 0.91 -5.89 8.54
CA LEU A 95 0.37 -7.24 8.39
C LEU A 95 -0.35 -7.35 7.05
N THR A 96 0.08 -8.26 6.18
CA THR A 96 -0.68 -8.54 4.95
C THR A 96 -1.70 -9.63 5.24
N MET A 97 -2.98 -9.31 5.04
CA MET A 97 -4.08 -10.25 5.29
C MET A 97 -5.30 -9.96 4.43
N GLN A 98 -6.23 -10.89 4.41
CA GLN A 98 -7.54 -10.68 3.81
C GLN A 98 -8.48 -10.03 4.81
N VAL A 99 -9.14 -8.97 4.38
CA VAL A 99 -10.15 -8.24 5.14
C VAL A 99 -11.49 -8.42 4.47
N ARG A 100 -12.49 -8.79 5.28
CA ARG A 100 -13.85 -9.06 4.80
C ARG A 100 -14.78 -7.92 5.17
N ARG A 101 -15.56 -7.42 4.19
CA ARG A 101 -16.70 -6.54 4.46
C ARG A 101 -17.82 -7.36 5.11
N ILE A 102 -18.39 -6.84 6.20
CA ILE A 102 -19.55 -7.42 6.88
C ILE A 102 -20.76 -6.57 6.51
N GLY A 103 -21.80 -7.23 6.02
CA GLY A 103 -23.02 -6.54 5.59
C GLY A 103 -22.95 -6.04 4.15
N GLY A 104 -24.16 -5.78 3.58
CA GLY A 104 -24.30 -5.46 2.16
C GLY A 104 -24.61 -6.68 1.28
N PHE A 105 -25.10 -6.43 0.07
CA PHE A 105 -25.50 -7.46 -0.88
C PHE A 105 -24.34 -8.33 -1.42
N ASN A 106 -23.08 -7.94 -1.18
CA ASN A 106 -21.91 -8.68 -1.62
C ASN A 106 -20.81 -8.65 -0.53
N PRO A 107 -20.65 -9.73 0.25
CA PRO A 107 -19.47 -9.90 1.08
C PRO A 107 -18.25 -9.95 0.15
N ARG A 108 -17.32 -9.01 0.32
CA ARG A 108 -16.10 -8.93 -0.50
C ARG A 108 -14.90 -9.15 0.40
N ASP A 109 -14.09 -10.12 0.05
CA ASP A 109 -12.77 -10.31 0.64
C ASP A 109 -11.75 -9.52 -0.19
N VAL A 110 -11.02 -8.65 0.47
CA VAL A 110 -9.97 -7.83 -0.17
C VAL A 110 -8.65 -8.13 0.51
N ARG A 111 -7.64 -8.46 -0.29
CA ARG A 111 -6.28 -8.54 0.22
C ARG A 111 -5.78 -7.12 0.48
N THR A 112 -5.30 -6.88 1.69
CA THR A 112 -4.89 -5.56 2.15
C THR A 112 -3.64 -5.65 3.00
N MET A 113 -2.89 -4.56 3.05
CA MET A 113 -1.88 -4.36 4.07
C MET A 113 -2.52 -3.62 5.25
N VAL A 114 -2.67 -4.32 6.37
CA VAL A 114 -3.15 -3.73 7.62
C VAL A 114 -1.98 -3.08 8.35
N VAL A 115 -2.14 -1.81 8.68
CA VAL A 115 -1.12 -0.97 9.34
C VAL A 115 -1.60 -0.59 10.73
N GLY A 116 -0.89 -1.05 11.74
CA GLY A 116 -1.15 -0.67 13.13
C GLY A 116 -0.46 0.66 13.46
N VAL A 117 -1.23 1.66 13.85
CA VAL A 117 -0.74 3.01 14.17
C VAL A 117 -1.25 3.49 15.52
N THR A 118 -0.50 4.37 16.17
CA THR A 118 -0.93 4.98 17.42
C THR A 118 -2.03 6.02 17.12
N PRO A 119 -3.18 5.98 17.82
CA PRO A 119 -4.34 6.85 17.53
C PRO A 119 -4.20 8.26 18.11
N ASP A 120 -3.07 8.92 17.92
CA ASP A 120 -2.76 10.23 18.51
C ASP A 120 -3.10 11.43 17.59
N GLY A 121 -3.87 11.19 16.53
CA GLY A 121 -4.34 12.24 15.62
C GLY A 121 -3.42 12.55 14.44
N PRO A 122 -3.74 13.56 13.63
CA PRO A 122 -3.00 13.90 12.43
C PRO A 122 -1.58 14.37 12.73
N GLY A 123 -0.64 13.99 11.85
CA GLY A 123 0.78 14.35 11.96
C GLY A 123 1.61 13.45 12.89
N HIS A 124 1.05 12.37 13.42
CA HIS A 124 1.84 11.31 14.03
C HIS A 124 2.50 10.44 12.96
N PRO A 125 3.76 10.00 13.19
CA PRO A 125 4.45 9.13 12.25
C PRO A 125 3.64 7.86 11.96
N GLY A 126 3.57 7.50 10.68
CA GLY A 126 2.88 6.30 10.22
C GLY A 126 1.39 6.43 9.96
N GLN A 127 0.75 7.53 10.37
CA GLN A 127 -0.64 7.81 10.00
C GLN A 127 -0.70 8.36 8.56
N PRO A 128 -1.82 8.11 7.81
CA PRO A 128 -1.97 8.70 6.50
C PRO A 128 -1.98 10.23 6.61
N GLY A 129 -1.08 10.89 5.89
CA GLY A 129 -0.94 12.35 5.92
C GLY A 129 -2.14 13.10 5.34
N TYR A 130 -2.97 12.40 4.53
CA TYR A 130 -4.13 12.97 3.86
C TYR A 130 -5.35 12.06 3.98
N LEU A 131 -6.49 12.66 4.32
CA LEU A 131 -7.81 12.01 4.27
C LEU A 131 -8.66 12.63 3.16
N GLN A 132 -9.25 11.79 2.33
CA GLN A 132 -10.22 12.21 1.33
C GLN A 132 -11.60 12.47 1.94
N GLY A 133 -11.91 11.79 3.05
CA GLY A 133 -13.18 11.95 3.75
C GLY A 133 -13.16 11.27 5.12
N GLY A 134 -14.07 11.70 6.00
CA GLY A 134 -14.14 11.18 7.35
C GLY A 134 -13.12 11.81 8.31
N ARG A 135 -12.60 11.04 9.23
CA ARG A 135 -11.65 11.48 10.26
C ARG A 135 -10.56 10.44 10.52
N HIS A 136 -9.48 10.84 11.15
CA HIS A 136 -8.46 9.92 11.66
C HIS A 136 -9.03 9.04 12.79
N ILE A 137 -8.30 7.97 13.10
CA ILE A 137 -8.58 7.11 14.24
C ILE A 137 -8.42 7.93 15.52
N THR A 138 -9.45 7.92 16.36
CA THR A 138 -9.43 8.59 17.66
C THR A 138 -9.62 7.63 18.81
N ARG A 139 -10.20 6.46 18.54
CA ARG A 139 -10.41 5.42 19.55
C ARG A 139 -9.24 4.42 19.52
N GLY A 140 -8.91 3.89 20.69
CA GLY A 140 -7.88 2.89 20.84
C GLY A 140 -8.22 1.51 20.25
N HIS A 141 -9.48 1.29 19.83
CA HIS A 141 -9.98 0.01 19.33
C HIS A 141 -11.11 0.19 18.32
N TYR A 142 -11.22 -0.76 17.37
CA TYR A 142 -12.36 -0.99 16.48
C TYR A 142 -12.70 0.14 15.49
N GLU A 143 -11.78 1.08 15.27
CA GLU A 143 -11.87 2.05 14.19
C GLU A 143 -10.82 1.74 13.11
N ALA A 144 -11.15 2.06 11.86
CA ALA A 144 -10.23 1.89 10.75
C ALA A 144 -10.30 3.05 9.78
N VAL A 145 -9.16 3.39 9.17
CA VAL A 145 -9.05 4.27 8.01
C VAL A 145 -8.61 3.41 6.84
N ALA A 146 -9.34 3.43 5.74
CA ALA A 146 -9.07 2.60 4.58
C ALA A 146 -8.66 3.43 3.36
N ASP A 147 -7.78 2.88 2.54
CA ASP A 147 -7.56 3.45 1.21
C ASP A 147 -8.76 3.17 0.30
N ILE A 148 -9.12 4.15 -0.55
CA ILE A 148 -10.23 4.03 -1.51
C ILE A 148 -10.07 2.87 -2.48
N ALA A 149 -8.84 2.47 -2.80
CA ALA A 149 -8.55 1.31 -3.66
C ALA A 149 -9.05 -0.01 -3.05
N SER A 150 -9.28 -0.07 -1.73
CA SER A 150 -9.90 -1.22 -1.06
C SER A 150 -11.37 -1.42 -1.45
N GLY A 151 -12.03 -0.36 -1.96
CA GLY A 151 -13.45 -0.35 -2.30
C GLY A 151 -14.39 -0.33 -1.10
N PHE A 152 -13.87 -0.02 0.10
CA PHE A 152 -14.69 0.21 1.29
C PHE A 152 -15.19 1.65 1.35
N ALA A 153 -16.34 1.87 1.98
CA ALA A 153 -16.95 3.18 2.17
C ALA A 153 -16.96 3.59 3.64
N LEU A 154 -17.14 4.89 3.90
CA LEU A 154 -17.31 5.39 5.26
C LEU A 154 -18.52 4.72 5.92
N GLY A 155 -18.33 4.28 7.17
CA GLY A 155 -19.34 3.57 7.94
C GLY A 155 -19.43 2.06 7.67
N ASP A 156 -18.72 1.55 6.65
CA ASP A 156 -18.67 0.09 6.42
C ASP A 156 -18.07 -0.62 7.64
N LYS A 157 -18.59 -1.81 7.92
CA LYS A 157 -18.02 -2.71 8.91
C LYS A 157 -17.17 -3.74 8.22
N ILE A 158 -15.93 -3.85 8.65
CA ILE A 158 -14.96 -4.81 8.15
C ILE A 158 -14.53 -5.75 9.26
N ARG A 159 -14.27 -7.01 8.91
CA ARG A 159 -13.71 -8.00 9.82
C ARG A 159 -12.22 -8.18 9.53
N ILE A 160 -11.44 -8.00 10.57
CA ILE A 160 -10.01 -8.31 10.58
C ILE A 160 -9.84 -9.40 11.65
N ARG A 161 -9.53 -10.61 11.23
CA ARG A 161 -9.54 -11.81 12.09
C ARG A 161 -10.85 -11.95 12.88
N ARG A 162 -10.82 -11.82 14.18
CA ARG A 162 -11.98 -11.97 15.09
C ARG A 162 -12.73 -10.66 15.35
N ASN A 163 -12.08 -9.52 15.12
CA ASN A 163 -12.59 -8.22 15.48
C ASN A 163 -13.27 -7.51 14.31
N ILE A 164 -14.27 -6.70 14.64
CA ILE A 164 -15.03 -5.90 13.68
C ILE A 164 -14.64 -4.44 13.86
N TYR A 165 -14.26 -3.81 12.75
CA TYR A 165 -13.85 -2.40 12.68
C TYR A 165 -14.86 -1.61 11.87
N THR A 166 -15.05 -0.35 12.25
CA THR A 166 -15.84 0.61 11.48
C THR A 166 -14.91 1.53 10.72
N ILE A 167 -15.14 1.69 9.42
CA ILE A 167 -14.39 2.63 8.59
C ILE A 167 -14.82 4.07 8.97
N VAL A 168 -13.92 4.80 9.62
CA VAL A 168 -14.15 6.19 10.08
C VAL A 168 -13.51 7.22 9.18
N GLY A 169 -12.59 6.82 8.31
CA GLY A 169 -11.92 7.69 7.35
C GLY A 169 -11.52 6.96 6.09
N LEU A 170 -11.38 7.72 5.01
CA LEU A 170 -10.89 7.24 3.73
C LEU A 170 -9.66 8.05 3.33
N THR A 171 -8.61 7.36 2.94
CA THR A 171 -7.40 7.94 2.36
C THR A 171 -7.24 7.56 0.90
N ARG A 172 -6.26 8.11 0.23
CA ARG A 172 -5.98 7.85 -1.18
C ARG A 172 -4.49 7.64 -1.41
N ARG A 173 -4.15 6.77 -2.36
CA ARG A 173 -2.78 6.44 -2.76
C ARG A 173 -1.94 5.83 -1.63
N MET A 174 -2.57 5.19 -0.66
CA MET A 174 -1.88 4.41 0.35
C MET A 174 -1.97 2.94 -0.03
N VAL A 175 -0.96 2.50 -0.79
CA VAL A 175 -0.84 1.13 -1.28
C VAL A 175 0.53 0.57 -0.90
N SER A 176 0.60 -0.74 -0.73
CA SER A 176 1.87 -1.42 -0.49
C SER A 176 2.73 -1.45 -1.77
N SER A 177 3.99 -1.80 -1.65
CA SER A 177 4.87 -2.04 -2.81
C SER A 177 4.36 -3.13 -3.76
N GLY A 178 3.47 -4.00 -3.29
CA GLY A 178 2.77 -5.01 -4.09
C GLY A 178 1.44 -4.55 -4.68
N GLY A 179 1.03 -3.29 -4.48
CA GLY A 179 -0.24 -2.74 -4.95
C GLY A 179 -1.44 -3.07 -4.06
N ASP A 180 -1.24 -3.74 -2.92
CA ASP A 180 -2.32 -4.02 -1.98
C ASP A 180 -2.75 -2.72 -1.26
N PRO A 181 -4.06 -2.38 -1.20
CA PRO A 181 -4.53 -1.19 -0.50
C PRO A 181 -4.27 -1.30 1.00
N MET A 182 -4.00 -0.17 1.64
CA MET A 182 -3.74 -0.12 3.08
C MET A 182 -5.00 0.15 3.88
N ILE A 183 -5.03 -0.47 5.07
CA ILE A 183 -6.04 -0.22 6.11
C ILE A 183 -5.31 0.07 7.40
N PHE A 184 -5.52 1.24 7.96
CA PHE A 184 -4.95 1.67 9.22
C PHE A 184 -5.89 1.31 10.36
N ILE A 185 -5.37 0.70 11.42
CA ILE A 185 -6.08 0.35 12.65
C ILE A 185 -5.25 0.74 13.87
N PRO A 186 -5.82 0.80 15.08
CA PRO A 186 -5.03 1.03 16.28
C PRO A 186 -3.91 -0.01 16.45
N LEU A 187 -2.74 0.47 16.89
CA LEU A 187 -1.54 -0.36 17.03
C LEU A 187 -1.78 -1.60 17.90
N LYS A 188 -2.48 -1.44 19.00
CA LYS A 188 -2.79 -2.57 19.92
C LYS A 188 -3.61 -3.66 19.24
N ASP A 189 -4.59 -3.26 18.41
CA ASP A 189 -5.41 -4.19 17.66
C ASP A 189 -4.60 -4.93 16.59
N ALA A 190 -3.66 -4.23 15.94
CA ALA A 190 -2.75 -4.84 14.97
C ALA A 190 -1.79 -5.83 15.63
N GLN A 191 -1.24 -5.49 16.79
CA GLN A 191 -0.39 -6.40 17.57
C GLN A 191 -1.17 -7.63 18.03
N GLU A 192 -2.39 -7.45 18.54
CA GLU A 192 -3.28 -8.56 18.87
C GLU A 192 -3.53 -9.46 17.65
N ALA A 193 -3.87 -8.87 16.50
CA ALA A 193 -4.08 -9.62 15.27
C ALA A 193 -2.84 -10.40 14.80
N GLN A 194 -1.63 -9.91 15.07
CA GLN A 194 -0.39 -10.59 14.74
C GLN A 194 -0.12 -11.83 15.60
N PHE A 195 -0.42 -11.74 16.90
CA PHE A 195 -0.09 -12.80 17.87
C PHE A 195 -1.23 -13.80 18.10
N LEU A 196 -2.46 -13.47 17.71
CA LEU A 196 -3.56 -14.43 17.74
C LEU A 196 -3.29 -15.56 16.74
N LYS A 197 -2.84 -16.71 17.23
CA LYS A 197 -2.88 -17.96 16.47
C LYS A 197 -4.35 -18.28 16.19
N ASP A 198 -4.70 -18.45 14.92
CA ASP A 198 -5.94 -19.10 14.55
C ASP A 198 -5.82 -20.56 15.03
N ASN A 199 -6.49 -20.89 16.11
CA ASN A 199 -6.74 -22.26 16.52
C ASN A 199 -7.94 -22.74 15.69
N ASP A 200 -7.69 -23.17 14.45
CA ASP A 200 -8.58 -24.01 13.69
C ASP A 200 -8.28 -25.49 13.99
#